data_143933333ca1329690b0a5923b2d9c65
#
_entry.id   143933333ca1329690b0a5923b2d9c65
#
_cell.length_a   1.000
_cell.length_b   1.000
_cell.length_c   1.000
_cell.angle_alpha   90.00
_cell.angle_beta   90.00
_cell.angle_gamma   90.00
#
_symmetry.space_group_name_H-M   'P 1'
#
loop_
_entity.id
_entity.type
_entity.pdbx_description
1 polymer ?
#
loop_
_entity_poly.entity_id
_entity_poly.type
_entity_poly.pdbx_seq_one_letter_code
_entity_poly.pdbx_strand_id
1 'polypeptide(L)'
;MSEVYSKRTVEIRVGGRYRLGKKIGTGAFGEIFEGTDIFDNSSVAIKLEHNSVKYPQLLFEAKLLKSIPSTGIPVMHWFGIAGEYNAMVMDLLGQNLEDLYNYCAKNFSLKTIIMIIIQMIERLKHVHDNHYIHRDIKPENFLIGKENTEKIIYLIDFGLAKRYRDEYTQIHIPLKENRNLTGTARYASCNAHNGLEQSRRDDMESIAYVILYFFRKKLPWQGLKCKDKNEKHAKIKELKMSITPEKLFEGIPKEFADYLTMVKKLGFEDEPAYKTYIQMFNKLFKAKEFEMDYIYDWVTVKNNTNILKDASLVQSAEISQKKDDDKKVNSTIEPNNGNEENNQKNMINEIRDDDNVGEDNKKRGKNKNEKCIVF
;
A
#
# COMPACT_ATOMS: atom_id res chain seq x y z
N MET A 1 -7.07 34.08 -42.87
CA MET A 1 -6.52 32.72 -42.66
C MET A 1 -5.86 32.71 -41.29
N SER A 2 -6.54 32.24 -40.29
CA SER A 2 -5.98 32.08 -38.94
C SER A 2 -5.34 30.70 -38.86
N GLU A 3 -4.04 30.64 -38.80
CA GLU A 3 -3.29 29.42 -38.57
C GLU A 3 -3.61 28.91 -37.15
N VAL A 4 -4.30 27.80 -37.08
CA VAL A 4 -4.50 27.04 -35.85
C VAL A 4 -3.17 26.34 -35.52
N TYR A 5 -2.34 26.98 -34.68
CA TYR A 5 -1.20 26.34 -34.08
C TYR A 5 -1.73 25.24 -33.12
N SER A 6 -1.83 24.03 -33.61
CA SER A 6 -1.96 22.84 -32.79
C SER A 6 -0.73 22.77 -31.88
N LYS A 7 -0.94 22.95 -30.55
CA LYS A 7 0.09 22.65 -29.55
C LYS A 7 0.47 21.17 -29.69
N ARG A 8 1.60 20.90 -30.36
CA ARG A 8 2.22 19.57 -30.33
C ARG A 8 2.60 19.30 -28.89
N THR A 9 1.82 18.51 -28.18
CA THR A 9 2.21 17.93 -26.90
C THR A 9 3.42 17.06 -27.16
N VAL A 10 4.56 17.42 -26.57
CA VAL A 10 5.78 16.61 -26.68
C VAL A 10 5.51 15.30 -25.94
N GLU A 11 5.45 14.21 -26.70
CA GLU A 11 5.28 12.86 -26.15
C GLU A 11 6.60 12.39 -25.54
N ILE A 12 6.62 12.21 -24.23
CA ILE A 12 7.79 11.69 -23.51
C ILE A 12 7.73 10.16 -23.54
N ARG A 13 8.80 9.51 -24.02
CA ARG A 13 8.94 8.06 -24.05
C ARG A 13 10.11 7.59 -23.19
N VAL A 14 9.85 6.60 -22.38
CA VAL A 14 10.84 5.89 -21.57
C VAL A 14 11.25 4.63 -22.33
N GLY A 15 12.57 4.40 -22.48
CA GLY A 15 13.11 3.27 -23.25
C GLY A 15 12.65 3.21 -24.71
N GLY A 16 12.23 4.34 -25.29
CA GLY A 16 11.71 4.42 -26.66
C GLY A 16 10.34 3.76 -26.86
N ARG A 17 9.90 2.91 -25.94
CA ARG A 17 8.70 2.07 -26.03
C ARG A 17 7.54 2.53 -25.16
N TYR A 18 7.80 3.05 -23.97
CA TYR A 18 6.76 3.32 -22.98
C TYR A 18 6.45 4.82 -22.94
N ARG A 19 5.25 5.21 -23.36
CA ARG A 19 4.78 6.58 -23.28
C ARG A 19 4.47 6.95 -21.85
N LEU A 20 5.06 8.04 -21.35
CA LEU A 20 4.82 8.55 -20.01
C LEU A 20 3.45 9.23 -19.94
N GLY A 21 2.64 8.86 -18.98
CA GLY A 21 1.31 9.39 -18.74
C GLY A 21 1.23 10.27 -17.49
N LYS A 22 0.10 10.21 -16.80
CA LYS A 22 -0.13 11.00 -15.57
C LYS A 22 0.64 10.43 -14.38
N LYS A 23 1.05 11.31 -13.47
CA LYS A 23 1.61 10.91 -12.19
C LYS A 23 0.52 10.26 -11.32
N ILE A 24 0.80 9.08 -10.78
CA ILE A 24 -0.12 8.30 -9.95
C ILE A 24 0.37 8.11 -8.51
N GLY A 25 1.63 8.46 -8.22
CA GLY A 25 2.16 8.36 -6.87
C GLY A 25 3.51 9.05 -6.69
N THR A 26 3.87 9.23 -5.42
CA THR A 26 5.21 9.66 -5.00
C THR A 26 5.63 8.76 -3.85
N GLY A 27 6.75 8.08 -4.00
CA GLY A 27 7.36 7.25 -2.96
C GLY A 27 8.59 7.92 -2.34
N ALA A 28 9.15 7.30 -1.32
CA ALA A 28 10.39 7.76 -0.69
C ALA A 28 11.58 7.78 -1.66
N PHE A 29 11.50 7.01 -2.75
CA PHE A 29 12.61 6.76 -3.68
C PHE A 29 12.30 7.22 -5.12
N GLY A 30 11.26 8.02 -5.33
CA GLY A 30 10.94 8.52 -6.66
C GLY A 30 9.46 8.76 -6.92
N GLU A 31 9.18 9.09 -8.17
CA GLU A 31 7.84 9.38 -8.66
C GLU A 31 7.32 8.22 -9.50
N ILE A 32 6.03 7.94 -9.40
CA ILE A 32 5.37 6.86 -10.13
C ILE A 32 4.35 7.47 -11.09
N PHE A 33 4.43 7.03 -12.34
CA PHE A 33 3.55 7.47 -13.43
C PHE A 33 2.82 6.26 -14.01
N GLU A 34 1.62 6.48 -14.46
CA GLU A 34 0.96 5.60 -15.41
C GLU A 34 1.65 5.76 -16.77
N GLY A 35 1.81 4.69 -17.51
CA GLY A 35 2.36 4.69 -18.85
C GLY A 35 1.59 3.79 -19.79
N THR A 36 1.90 3.87 -21.08
CA THR A 36 1.33 3.01 -22.11
C THR A 36 2.46 2.41 -22.94
N ASP A 37 2.46 1.10 -23.09
CA ASP A 37 3.29 0.41 -24.06
C ASP A 37 2.76 0.73 -25.47
N ILE A 38 3.59 1.31 -26.34
CA ILE A 38 3.14 1.74 -27.67
C ILE A 38 2.96 0.58 -28.67
N PHE A 39 3.42 -0.64 -28.34
CA PHE A 39 3.30 -1.78 -29.25
C PHE A 39 1.95 -2.50 -29.11
N ASP A 40 1.47 -2.67 -27.87
CA ASP A 40 0.25 -3.41 -27.60
C ASP A 40 -0.85 -2.59 -26.89
N ASN A 41 -0.55 -1.30 -26.61
CA ASN A 41 -1.41 -0.39 -25.87
C ASN A 41 -1.71 -0.81 -24.42
N SER A 42 -0.95 -1.75 -23.86
CA SER A 42 -1.10 -2.14 -22.46
C SER A 42 -0.69 -1.00 -21.53
N SER A 43 -1.37 -0.94 -20.37
CA SER A 43 -1.04 0.04 -19.32
C SER A 43 0.08 -0.50 -18.45
N VAL A 44 1.06 0.35 -18.14
CA VAL A 44 2.22 0.04 -17.28
C VAL A 44 2.39 1.08 -16.18
N ALA A 45 3.13 0.75 -15.14
CA ALA A 45 3.63 1.71 -14.15
C ALA A 45 5.10 2.05 -14.47
N ILE A 46 5.45 3.33 -14.41
CA ILE A 46 6.80 3.84 -14.65
C ILE A 46 7.28 4.54 -13.39
N LYS A 47 8.28 3.95 -12.70
CA LYS A 47 8.92 4.54 -11.53
C LYS A 47 10.18 5.27 -11.97
N LEU A 48 10.31 6.54 -11.60
CA LEU A 48 11.43 7.41 -11.93
C LEU A 48 12.18 7.82 -10.66
N GLU A 49 13.50 7.66 -10.67
CA GLU A 49 14.41 8.10 -9.62
C GLU A 49 15.46 9.02 -10.24
N HIS A 50 15.61 10.24 -9.72
CA HIS A 50 16.55 11.19 -10.26
C HIS A 50 18.01 10.74 -10.07
N ASN A 51 18.87 10.88 -11.08
CA ASN A 51 20.27 10.41 -11.07
C ASN A 51 21.13 11.06 -9.97
N SER A 52 20.74 12.26 -9.49
CA SER A 52 21.46 12.95 -8.41
C SER A 52 21.17 12.44 -7.00
N VAL A 53 20.29 11.44 -6.84
CA VAL A 53 19.99 10.86 -5.53
C VAL A 53 21.26 10.24 -4.94
N LYS A 54 21.60 10.64 -3.71
CA LYS A 54 22.83 10.21 -3.04
C LYS A 54 22.94 8.69 -2.87
N TYR A 55 21.81 8.02 -2.70
CA TYR A 55 21.72 6.57 -2.49
C TYR A 55 20.67 5.99 -3.45
N PRO A 56 21.02 5.75 -4.73
CA PRO A 56 20.08 5.23 -5.70
C PRO A 56 19.65 3.80 -5.34
N GLN A 57 18.35 3.54 -5.37
CA GLN A 57 17.79 2.25 -5.00
C GLN A 57 17.05 1.57 -6.14
N LEU A 58 16.65 2.33 -7.16
CA LEU A 58 15.82 1.80 -8.24
C LEU A 58 16.49 0.68 -9.04
N LEU A 59 17.81 0.77 -9.24
CA LEU A 59 18.58 -0.31 -9.90
C LEU A 59 18.57 -1.61 -9.07
N PHE A 60 18.72 -1.49 -7.75
CA PHE A 60 18.66 -2.65 -6.86
C PHE A 60 17.27 -3.28 -6.89
N GLU A 61 16.21 -2.47 -6.78
CA GLU A 61 14.83 -2.92 -6.85
C GLU A 61 14.52 -3.63 -8.18
N ALA A 62 14.96 -3.05 -9.32
CA ALA A 62 14.78 -3.65 -10.63
C ALA A 62 15.47 -5.01 -10.76
N LYS A 63 16.71 -5.14 -10.28
CA LYS A 63 17.43 -6.42 -10.27
C LYS A 63 16.73 -7.46 -9.40
N LEU A 64 16.23 -7.05 -8.23
CA LEU A 64 15.52 -7.93 -7.32
C LEU A 64 14.22 -8.42 -7.97
N LEU A 65 13.36 -7.53 -8.47
CA LEU A 65 12.11 -7.92 -9.14
C LEU A 65 12.36 -8.89 -10.30
N LYS A 66 13.42 -8.69 -11.07
CA LYS A 66 13.80 -9.60 -12.15
C LYS A 66 14.22 -10.99 -11.64
N SER A 67 14.77 -11.08 -10.43
CA SER A 67 15.28 -12.34 -9.85
C SER A 67 14.23 -13.17 -9.11
N ILE A 68 13.08 -12.57 -8.72
CA ILE A 68 12.06 -13.22 -7.90
C ILE A 68 10.66 -13.24 -8.56
N PRO A 69 10.52 -13.60 -9.85
CA PRO A 69 9.20 -13.62 -10.50
C PRO A 69 8.26 -14.62 -9.81
N SER A 70 7.03 -14.18 -9.50
CA SER A 70 5.99 -15.03 -8.91
C SER A 70 4.63 -14.37 -8.98
N THR A 71 3.58 -15.16 -8.79
CA THR A 71 2.23 -14.64 -8.57
C THR A 71 2.22 -13.68 -7.38
N GLY A 72 1.76 -12.43 -7.59
CA GLY A 72 1.71 -11.40 -6.56
C GLY A 72 3.03 -10.66 -6.33
N ILE A 73 3.99 -10.79 -7.25
CA ILE A 73 5.14 -9.91 -7.42
C ILE A 73 4.99 -9.25 -8.81
N PRO A 74 5.08 -7.93 -8.95
CA PRO A 74 4.93 -7.29 -10.25
C PRO A 74 6.05 -7.68 -11.20
N VAL A 75 5.71 -7.88 -12.48
CA VAL A 75 6.70 -8.16 -13.51
C VAL A 75 7.39 -6.85 -13.89
N MET A 76 8.72 -6.86 -13.90
CA MET A 76 9.54 -5.76 -14.39
C MET A 76 9.78 -5.93 -15.89
N HIS A 77 9.24 -4.99 -16.69
CA HIS A 77 9.29 -5.03 -18.15
C HIS A 77 10.56 -4.41 -18.72
N TRP A 78 11.02 -3.33 -18.12
CA TRP A 78 12.20 -2.59 -18.60
C TRP A 78 12.85 -1.80 -17.47
N PHE A 79 14.17 -1.62 -17.56
CA PHE A 79 14.95 -0.72 -16.71
C PHE A 79 16.05 -0.05 -17.53
N GLY A 80 16.25 1.25 -17.33
CA GLY A 80 17.33 2.01 -18.01
C GLY A 80 17.33 3.48 -17.63
N ILE A 81 18.14 4.25 -18.34
CA ILE A 81 18.29 5.70 -18.16
C ILE A 81 17.33 6.42 -19.12
N ALA A 82 16.59 7.38 -18.59
CA ALA A 82 15.69 8.25 -19.32
C ALA A 82 15.99 9.72 -18.94
N GLY A 83 16.86 10.39 -19.72
CA GLY A 83 17.35 11.74 -19.41
C GLY A 83 18.12 11.77 -18.07
N GLU A 84 17.65 12.58 -17.12
CA GLU A 84 18.25 12.72 -15.78
C GLU A 84 17.70 11.71 -14.77
N TYR A 85 16.97 10.68 -15.22
CA TYR A 85 16.33 9.70 -14.36
C TYR A 85 16.78 8.28 -14.68
N ASN A 86 16.93 7.45 -13.63
CA ASN A 86 16.77 6.02 -13.73
C ASN A 86 15.26 5.74 -13.84
N ALA A 87 14.87 4.86 -14.74
CA ALA A 87 13.47 4.54 -14.96
C ALA A 87 13.27 3.02 -14.94
N MET A 88 12.25 2.57 -14.25
CA MET A 88 11.78 1.19 -14.20
C MET A 88 10.34 1.11 -14.65
N VAL A 89 10.06 0.20 -15.57
CA VAL A 89 8.71 -0.07 -16.09
C VAL A 89 8.27 -1.44 -15.58
N MET A 90 7.07 -1.49 -14.99
CA MET A 90 6.51 -2.70 -14.39
C MET A 90 5.00 -2.76 -14.58
N ASP A 91 4.37 -3.85 -14.16
CA ASP A 91 2.92 -4.00 -14.16
C ASP A 91 2.23 -2.82 -13.48
N LEU A 92 1.18 -2.29 -14.13
CA LEU A 92 0.29 -1.34 -13.50
C LEU A 92 -0.76 -2.10 -12.69
N LEU A 93 -0.66 -1.97 -11.37
CA LEU A 93 -1.58 -2.61 -10.42
C LEU A 93 -2.78 -1.71 -10.07
N GLY A 94 -3.71 -2.26 -9.30
CA GLY A 94 -4.87 -1.55 -8.77
C GLY A 94 -4.53 -0.73 -7.53
N GLN A 95 -5.53 -0.50 -6.69
CA GLN A 95 -5.40 0.26 -5.45
C GLN A 95 -4.63 -0.53 -4.39
N ASN A 96 -3.94 0.18 -3.48
CA ASN A 96 -3.31 -0.42 -2.32
C ASN A 96 -4.32 -0.70 -1.20
N LEU A 97 -3.93 -1.53 -0.22
CA LEU A 97 -4.82 -1.92 0.87
C LEU A 97 -5.20 -0.75 1.80
N GLU A 98 -4.40 0.31 1.91
CA GLU A 98 -4.77 1.50 2.69
C GLU A 98 -5.90 2.26 2.00
N ASP A 99 -5.81 2.48 0.69
CA ASP A 99 -6.85 3.14 -0.09
C ASP A 99 -8.15 2.32 -0.09
N LEU A 100 -8.05 0.99 -0.27
CA LEU A 100 -9.20 0.08 -0.21
C LEU A 100 -9.83 0.05 1.18
N TYR A 101 -9.01 0.09 2.24
CA TYR A 101 -9.51 0.18 3.60
C TYR A 101 -10.27 1.47 3.85
N ASN A 102 -9.73 2.60 3.40
CA ASN A 102 -10.42 3.90 3.45
C ASN A 102 -11.71 3.88 2.60
N TYR A 103 -11.68 3.29 1.41
CA TYR A 103 -12.87 3.12 0.55
C TYR A 103 -13.99 2.32 1.23
N CYS A 104 -13.63 1.32 2.05
CA CYS A 104 -14.56 0.55 2.89
C CYS A 104 -14.85 1.23 4.25
N ALA A 105 -14.70 2.54 4.37
CA ALA A 105 -14.91 3.31 5.61
C ALA A 105 -14.15 2.74 6.82
N LYS A 106 -12.93 2.25 6.58
CA LYS A 106 -12.06 1.58 7.56
C LYS A 106 -12.73 0.40 8.26
N ASN A 107 -13.43 -0.40 7.50
CA ASN A 107 -14.14 -1.55 8.02
C ASN A 107 -14.01 -2.76 7.09
N PHE A 108 -12.99 -3.59 7.33
CA PHE A 108 -12.86 -4.88 6.67
C PHE A 108 -13.51 -5.97 7.52
N SER A 109 -14.26 -6.85 6.89
CA SER A 109 -14.82 -8.05 7.50
C SER A 109 -13.73 -9.03 7.90
N LEU A 110 -14.03 -9.91 8.85
CA LEU A 110 -13.13 -11.00 9.22
C LEU A 110 -12.77 -11.88 8.03
N LYS A 111 -13.71 -12.13 7.10
CA LYS A 111 -13.48 -12.87 5.85
C LYS A 111 -12.38 -12.20 5.02
N THR A 112 -12.54 -10.92 4.73
CA THR A 112 -11.56 -10.13 3.96
C THR A 112 -10.19 -10.10 4.65
N ILE A 113 -10.14 -9.88 5.97
CA ILE A 113 -8.87 -9.87 6.71
C ILE A 113 -8.15 -11.21 6.65
N ILE A 114 -8.87 -12.34 6.78
CA ILE A 114 -8.23 -13.67 6.69
C ILE A 114 -7.70 -13.92 5.26
N MET A 115 -8.45 -13.56 4.23
CA MET A 115 -7.97 -13.70 2.84
C MET A 115 -6.72 -12.83 2.58
N ILE A 116 -6.66 -11.63 3.17
CA ILE A 116 -5.50 -10.74 3.08
C ILE A 116 -4.27 -11.35 3.76
N ILE A 117 -4.39 -11.76 5.05
CA ILE A 117 -3.22 -12.26 5.81
C ILE A 117 -2.61 -13.52 5.20
N ILE A 118 -3.45 -14.40 4.66
CA ILE A 118 -2.96 -15.60 3.97
C ILE A 118 -2.08 -15.22 2.79
N GLN A 119 -2.55 -14.32 1.92
CA GLN A 119 -1.77 -13.86 0.77
C GLN A 119 -0.53 -13.06 1.18
N MET A 120 -0.60 -12.21 2.21
CA MET A 120 0.58 -11.52 2.73
C MET A 120 1.67 -12.49 3.19
N ILE A 121 1.30 -13.56 3.91
CA ILE A 121 2.24 -14.59 4.35
C ILE A 121 2.85 -15.32 3.15
N GLU A 122 2.05 -15.64 2.13
CA GLU A 122 2.53 -16.29 0.90
C GLU A 122 3.53 -15.41 0.13
N ARG A 123 3.25 -14.09 0.01
CA ARG A 123 4.17 -13.14 -0.64
C ARG A 123 5.50 -13.07 0.09
N LEU A 124 5.46 -12.91 1.43
CA LEU A 124 6.69 -12.87 2.22
C LEU A 124 7.45 -14.20 2.20
N LYS A 125 6.74 -15.33 2.27
CA LYS A 125 7.39 -16.63 2.11
C LYS A 125 8.19 -16.67 0.81
N HIS A 126 7.60 -16.26 -0.32
CA HIS A 126 8.29 -16.24 -1.61
C HIS A 126 9.53 -15.33 -1.60
N VAL A 127 9.43 -14.11 -1.04
CA VAL A 127 10.57 -13.18 -0.92
C VAL A 127 11.67 -13.79 -0.04
N HIS A 128 11.30 -14.38 1.09
CA HIS A 128 12.24 -15.01 2.02
C HIS A 128 12.90 -16.27 1.44
N ASP A 129 12.17 -17.08 0.69
CA ASP A 129 12.72 -18.25 -0.02
C ASP A 129 13.78 -17.83 -1.05
N ASN A 130 13.63 -16.64 -1.65
CA ASN A 130 14.60 -16.03 -2.56
C ASN A 130 15.68 -15.21 -1.84
N HIS A 131 15.89 -15.44 -0.53
CA HIS A 131 17.01 -14.90 0.27
C HIS A 131 16.91 -13.43 0.63
N TYR A 132 15.76 -12.78 0.45
CA TYR A 132 15.54 -11.38 0.78
C TYR A 132 14.54 -11.21 1.92
N ILE A 133 14.66 -10.12 2.66
CA ILE A 133 13.65 -9.57 3.57
C ILE A 133 13.20 -8.22 3.03
N HIS A 134 11.94 -7.85 3.26
CA HIS A 134 11.34 -6.65 2.68
C HIS A 134 11.63 -5.40 3.50
N ARG A 135 11.47 -5.45 4.83
CA ARG A 135 11.75 -4.41 5.82
C ARG A 135 10.84 -3.16 5.82
N ASP A 136 9.81 -3.13 4.97
CA ASP A 136 8.80 -2.06 4.99
C ASP A 136 7.40 -2.62 4.70
N ILE A 137 6.96 -3.55 5.54
CA ILE A 137 5.63 -4.13 5.45
C ILE A 137 4.60 -3.15 6.01
N LYS A 138 3.72 -2.69 5.12
CA LYS A 138 2.63 -1.73 5.43
C LYS A 138 1.50 -1.88 4.40
N PRO A 139 0.26 -1.43 4.71
CA PRO A 139 -0.87 -1.56 3.79
C PRO A 139 -0.63 -0.95 2.41
N GLU A 140 0.11 0.15 2.35
CA GLU A 140 0.41 0.89 1.11
C GLU A 140 1.28 0.09 0.14
N ASN A 141 2.03 -0.91 0.63
CA ASN A 141 2.90 -1.77 -0.19
C ASN A 141 2.21 -3.07 -0.65
N PHE A 142 0.92 -3.24 -0.37
CA PHE A 142 0.12 -4.35 -0.88
C PHE A 142 -0.98 -3.80 -1.78
N LEU A 143 -0.94 -4.16 -3.07
CA LEU A 143 -1.88 -3.71 -4.08
C LEU A 143 -2.69 -4.89 -4.63
N ILE A 144 -3.94 -4.66 -4.98
CA ILE A 144 -4.70 -5.65 -5.75
C ILE A 144 -4.23 -5.64 -7.21
N GLY A 145 -4.37 -6.76 -7.90
CA GLY A 145 -4.17 -6.82 -9.34
C GLY A 145 -5.24 -6.05 -10.10
N LYS A 146 -5.13 -6.03 -11.41
CA LYS A 146 -6.13 -5.47 -12.33
C LYS A 146 -6.72 -6.58 -13.20
N GLU A 147 -7.91 -6.34 -13.72
CA GLU A 147 -8.57 -7.23 -14.67
C GLU A 147 -8.66 -8.67 -14.13
N ASN A 148 -8.08 -9.63 -14.83
CA ASN A 148 -8.13 -11.05 -14.45
C ASN A 148 -7.34 -11.38 -13.17
N THR A 149 -6.56 -10.42 -12.62
CA THR A 149 -5.74 -10.60 -11.43
C THR A 149 -6.26 -9.87 -10.18
N GLU A 150 -7.47 -9.31 -10.20
CA GLU A 150 -8.08 -8.56 -9.09
C GLU A 150 -8.19 -9.35 -7.77
N LYS A 151 -8.16 -10.68 -7.85
CA LYS A 151 -8.17 -11.58 -6.68
C LYS A 151 -6.82 -11.71 -5.99
N ILE A 152 -5.75 -11.27 -6.64
CA ILE A 152 -4.36 -11.43 -6.19
C ILE A 152 -3.91 -10.16 -5.51
N ILE A 153 -3.30 -10.32 -4.33
CA ILE A 153 -2.63 -9.24 -3.61
C ILE A 153 -1.14 -9.28 -3.96
N TYR A 154 -0.64 -8.19 -4.51
CA TYR A 154 0.74 -7.99 -4.92
C TYR A 154 1.53 -7.25 -3.83
N LEU A 155 2.78 -7.66 -3.61
CA LEU A 155 3.74 -6.95 -2.77
C LEU A 155 4.65 -6.12 -3.67
N ILE A 156 4.80 -4.83 -3.35
CA ILE A 156 5.59 -3.86 -4.12
C ILE A 156 6.62 -3.14 -3.23
N ASP A 157 7.45 -2.30 -3.86
CA ASP A 157 8.43 -1.39 -3.24
C ASP A 157 9.54 -2.13 -2.46
N PHE A 158 10.41 -2.76 -3.22
CA PHE A 158 11.58 -3.47 -2.69
C PHE A 158 12.80 -2.55 -2.46
N GLY A 159 12.62 -1.23 -2.49
CA GLY A 159 13.69 -0.24 -2.31
C GLY A 159 14.42 -0.37 -0.96
N LEU A 160 13.76 -0.89 0.07
CA LEU A 160 14.37 -1.18 1.37
C LEU A 160 14.71 -2.65 1.58
N ALA A 161 14.47 -3.53 0.60
CA ALA A 161 14.75 -4.95 0.74
C ALA A 161 16.23 -5.22 0.98
N LYS A 162 16.53 -6.34 1.62
CA LYS A 162 17.91 -6.74 1.94
C LYS A 162 18.08 -8.24 1.82
N ARG A 163 19.20 -8.67 1.24
CA ARG A 163 19.59 -10.07 1.27
C ARG A 163 19.93 -10.45 2.72
N TYR A 164 19.26 -11.46 3.27
CA TYR A 164 19.47 -11.91 4.64
C TYR A 164 20.30 -13.18 4.75
N ARG A 165 20.48 -13.92 3.66
CA ARG A 165 21.39 -15.08 3.58
C ARG A 165 22.02 -15.16 2.21
N ASP A 166 23.17 -15.78 2.14
CA ASP A 166 23.87 -16.06 0.89
C ASP A 166 23.13 -17.17 0.12
N GLU A 167 23.02 -17.01 -1.18
CA GLU A 167 22.25 -17.89 -2.06
C GLU A 167 22.87 -19.29 -2.18
N TYR A 168 24.20 -19.35 -2.19
CA TYR A 168 24.95 -20.59 -2.39
C TYR A 168 25.26 -21.31 -1.09
N THR A 169 25.81 -20.60 -0.13
CA THR A 169 26.22 -21.16 1.15
C THR A 169 25.08 -21.28 2.15
N GLN A 170 23.97 -20.60 1.91
CA GLN A 170 22.83 -20.47 2.82
C GLN A 170 23.17 -19.86 4.18
N ILE A 171 24.37 -19.27 4.31
CA ILE A 171 24.80 -18.62 5.55
C ILE A 171 24.01 -17.35 5.75
N HIS A 172 23.38 -17.24 6.92
CA HIS A 172 22.62 -16.06 7.34
C HIS A 172 23.56 -14.88 7.64
N ILE A 173 23.12 -13.64 7.38
CA ILE A 173 23.86 -12.45 7.81
C ILE A 173 24.01 -12.47 9.35
N PRO A 174 25.11 -11.94 9.91
CA PRO A 174 25.29 -11.89 11.35
C PRO A 174 24.33 -10.88 12.00
N LEU A 175 23.85 -11.20 13.20
CA LEU A 175 23.12 -10.26 14.05
C LEU A 175 24.03 -9.05 14.36
N LYS A 176 23.53 -7.85 14.10
CA LYS A 176 24.18 -6.58 14.42
C LYS A 176 23.25 -5.73 15.27
N GLU A 177 23.86 -4.96 16.16
CA GLU A 177 23.15 -4.00 17.01
C GLU A 177 23.41 -2.56 16.54
N ASN A 178 22.76 -1.61 17.21
CA ASN A 178 22.89 -0.17 16.94
C ASN A 178 22.54 0.21 15.49
N ARG A 179 21.55 -0.48 14.91
CA ARG A 179 21.00 -0.17 13.59
C ARG A 179 19.97 0.94 13.69
N ASN A 180 19.99 1.84 12.71
CA ASN A 180 18.90 2.80 12.57
C ASN A 180 17.61 2.08 12.22
N LEU A 181 16.49 2.61 12.72
CA LEU A 181 15.16 2.09 12.35
C LEU A 181 14.97 2.24 10.84
N THR A 182 14.79 1.11 10.18
CA THR A 182 14.50 1.03 8.74
C THR A 182 13.03 0.62 8.58
N GLY A 183 12.34 1.22 7.62
CA GLY A 183 10.92 1.02 7.37
C GLY A 183 10.01 1.97 8.17
N THR A 184 8.73 1.73 8.09
CA THR A 184 7.69 2.58 8.70
C THR A 184 7.52 2.25 10.18
N ALA A 185 7.86 3.20 11.08
CA ALA A 185 7.86 3.01 12.53
C ALA A 185 6.54 2.44 13.08
N ARG A 186 5.39 2.81 12.45
CA ARG A 186 4.06 2.31 12.80
C ARG A 186 3.98 0.79 12.78
N TYR A 187 4.55 0.15 11.78
CA TYR A 187 4.47 -1.29 11.55
C TYR A 187 5.78 -2.05 11.85
N ALA A 188 6.91 -1.37 12.04
CA ALA A 188 8.20 -1.99 12.31
C ALA A 188 8.17 -2.89 13.56
N SER A 189 8.95 -3.97 13.55
CA SER A 189 9.03 -4.92 14.65
C SER A 189 9.63 -4.33 15.93
N CYS A 190 9.42 -4.99 17.06
CA CYS A 190 10.08 -4.64 18.32
C CYS A 190 11.61 -4.68 18.20
N ASN A 191 12.16 -5.67 17.48
CA ASN A 191 13.60 -5.80 17.25
C ASN A 191 14.16 -4.62 16.45
N ALA A 192 13.46 -4.20 15.38
CA ALA A 192 13.83 -3.02 14.62
C ALA A 192 13.84 -1.74 15.47
N HIS A 193 12.86 -1.56 16.36
CA HIS A 193 12.84 -0.47 17.34
C HIS A 193 13.96 -0.59 18.39
N ASN A 194 14.46 -1.80 18.69
CA ASN A 194 15.62 -2.04 19.56
C ASN A 194 16.96 -1.78 18.88
N GLY A 195 16.94 -1.42 17.58
CA GLY A 195 18.17 -1.22 16.81
C GLY A 195 18.90 -2.52 16.46
N LEU A 196 18.18 -3.65 16.45
CA LEU A 196 18.72 -4.93 16.00
C LEU A 196 18.62 -5.06 14.47
N GLU A 197 19.55 -5.82 13.89
CA GLU A 197 19.49 -6.20 12.49
C GLU A 197 18.17 -6.97 12.24
N GLN A 198 17.46 -6.63 11.16
CA GLN A 198 16.22 -7.25 10.80
C GLN A 198 16.44 -8.57 10.07
N SER A 199 15.52 -9.53 10.27
CA SER A 199 15.48 -10.80 9.59
C SER A 199 14.04 -11.18 9.20
N ARG A 200 13.78 -12.43 8.78
CA ARG A 200 12.46 -12.91 8.37
C ARG A 200 11.37 -12.68 9.42
N ARG A 201 11.73 -12.85 10.71
CA ARG A 201 10.79 -12.67 11.85
C ARG A 201 10.21 -11.25 11.92
N ASP A 202 10.99 -10.25 11.51
CA ASP A 202 10.61 -8.84 11.61
C ASP A 202 9.54 -8.46 10.57
N ASP A 203 9.66 -8.98 9.34
CA ASP A 203 8.60 -8.84 8.32
C ASP A 203 7.30 -9.53 8.77
N MET A 204 7.40 -10.72 9.40
CA MET A 204 6.23 -11.44 9.91
C MET A 204 5.56 -10.70 11.08
N GLU A 205 6.33 -10.07 11.98
CA GLU A 205 5.78 -9.23 13.05
C GLU A 205 5.06 -8.01 12.49
N SER A 206 5.59 -7.41 11.42
CA SER A 206 4.96 -6.28 10.74
C SER A 206 3.60 -6.63 10.13
N ILE A 207 3.41 -7.85 9.59
CA ILE A 207 2.08 -8.35 9.15
C ILE A 207 1.08 -8.30 10.32
N ALA A 208 1.46 -8.76 11.51
CA ALA A 208 0.55 -8.75 12.66
C ALA A 208 0.06 -7.33 12.99
N TYR A 209 0.94 -6.33 12.89
CA TYR A 209 0.57 -4.93 13.13
C TYR A 209 -0.30 -4.32 12.04
N VAL A 210 -0.10 -4.71 10.77
CA VAL A 210 -0.99 -4.34 9.66
C VAL A 210 -2.40 -4.91 9.90
N ILE A 211 -2.48 -6.18 10.27
CA ILE A 211 -3.77 -6.84 10.54
C ILE A 211 -4.46 -6.25 11.78
N LEU A 212 -3.69 -5.97 12.84
CA LEU A 212 -4.21 -5.28 14.01
C LEU A 212 -4.80 -3.91 13.66
N TYR A 213 -4.14 -3.17 12.76
CA TYR A 213 -4.63 -1.88 12.25
C TYR A 213 -5.98 -2.04 11.54
N PHE A 214 -6.16 -3.06 10.71
CA PHE A 214 -7.43 -3.32 10.04
C PHE A 214 -8.58 -3.67 11.01
N PHE A 215 -8.28 -4.34 12.12
CA PHE A 215 -9.29 -4.59 13.16
C PHE A 215 -9.60 -3.37 14.02
N ARG A 216 -8.56 -2.62 14.42
CA ARG A 216 -8.68 -1.55 15.42
C ARG A 216 -8.88 -0.17 14.82
N LYS A 217 -8.74 -0.01 13.48
CA LYS A 217 -8.78 1.29 12.76
C LYS A 217 -7.64 2.24 13.15
N LYS A 218 -7.04 2.03 14.29
CA LYS A 218 -5.91 2.78 14.84
C LYS A 218 -5.09 1.88 15.76
N LEU A 219 -3.78 1.92 15.64
CA LEU A 219 -2.89 1.19 16.55
C LEU A 219 -2.70 1.95 17.88
N PRO A 220 -2.44 1.24 19.01
CA PRO A 220 -2.26 1.89 20.31
C PRO A 220 -1.17 2.96 20.34
N TRP A 221 -0.19 2.87 19.44
CA TRP A 221 0.94 3.81 19.33
C TRP A 221 0.79 4.83 18.21
N GLN A 222 -0.42 5.04 17.66
CA GLN A 222 -0.70 6.11 16.69
C GLN A 222 -1.21 7.38 17.37
N GLY A 223 -0.86 8.55 16.80
CA GLY A 223 -1.32 9.84 17.30
C GLY A 223 -0.69 10.26 18.63
N LEU A 224 0.49 9.75 18.96
CA LEU A 224 1.24 10.15 20.15
C LEU A 224 1.74 11.59 20.01
N LYS A 225 1.44 12.43 21.01
CA LYS A 225 2.03 13.77 21.12
C LYS A 225 3.46 13.65 21.64
N CYS A 226 4.42 14.06 20.84
CA CYS A 226 5.86 13.97 21.12
C CYS A 226 6.55 15.26 20.68
N LYS A 227 7.65 15.60 21.32
CA LYS A 227 8.45 16.82 21.01
C LYS A 227 9.22 16.67 19.70
N ASP A 228 9.71 15.48 19.44
CA ASP A 228 10.51 15.16 18.27
C ASP A 228 10.33 13.69 17.82
N LYS A 229 10.96 13.34 16.70
CA LYS A 229 10.91 12.01 16.11
C LYS A 229 11.53 10.92 17.02
N ASN A 230 12.56 11.26 17.78
CA ASN A 230 13.24 10.28 18.64
C ASN A 230 12.37 9.93 19.84
N GLU A 231 11.73 10.93 20.49
CA GLU A 231 10.74 10.70 21.54
C GLU A 231 9.57 9.87 21.02
N LYS A 232 9.08 10.18 19.81
CA LYS A 232 7.99 9.41 19.17
C LYS A 232 8.39 7.95 18.98
N HIS A 233 9.59 7.68 18.48
CA HIS A 233 10.09 6.30 18.29
C HIS A 233 10.27 5.57 19.63
N ALA A 234 10.78 6.25 20.67
CA ALA A 234 10.93 5.67 21.99
C ALA A 234 9.58 5.27 22.60
N LYS A 235 8.56 6.14 22.54
CA LYS A 235 7.20 5.84 23.02
C LYS A 235 6.53 4.72 22.24
N ILE A 236 6.70 4.68 20.90
CA ILE A 236 6.18 3.58 20.07
C ILE A 236 6.82 2.26 20.50
N LYS A 237 8.13 2.23 20.69
CA LYS A 237 8.88 1.07 21.17
C LYS A 237 8.34 0.58 22.51
N GLU A 238 8.23 1.48 23.50
CA GLU A 238 7.73 1.18 24.83
C GLU A 238 6.34 0.52 24.76
N LEU A 239 5.39 1.12 24.05
CA LEU A 239 4.05 0.57 23.90
C LEU A 239 4.03 -0.80 23.22
N LYS A 240 4.82 -1.00 22.16
CA LYS A 240 4.90 -2.30 21.46
C LYS A 240 5.49 -3.39 22.34
N MET A 241 6.37 -3.05 23.26
CA MET A 241 7.02 -4.00 24.15
C MET A 241 6.19 -4.28 25.43
N SER A 242 5.41 -3.30 25.89
CA SER A 242 4.61 -3.44 27.14
C SER A 242 3.29 -4.17 26.95
N ILE A 243 2.73 -4.18 25.72
CA ILE A 243 1.42 -4.78 25.47
C ILE A 243 1.59 -6.21 24.95
N THR A 244 0.96 -7.19 25.62
CA THR A 244 1.02 -8.59 25.18
C THR A 244 0.20 -8.83 23.92
N PRO A 245 0.50 -9.89 23.12
CA PRO A 245 -0.29 -10.24 21.93
C PRO A 245 -1.78 -10.45 22.25
N GLU A 246 -2.10 -11.10 23.36
CA GLU A 246 -3.47 -11.36 23.81
C GLU A 246 -4.22 -10.05 24.06
N LYS A 247 -3.56 -9.07 24.68
CA LYS A 247 -4.16 -7.77 24.96
C LYS A 247 -4.32 -6.92 23.68
N LEU A 248 -3.36 -7.00 22.74
CA LEU A 248 -3.47 -6.34 21.45
C LEU A 248 -4.67 -6.84 20.64
N PHE A 249 -4.90 -8.16 20.65
CA PHE A 249 -5.97 -8.81 19.90
C PHE A 249 -7.20 -9.17 20.77
N GLU A 250 -7.37 -8.55 21.94
CA GLU A 250 -8.55 -8.77 22.81
C GLU A 250 -9.86 -8.54 22.03
N GLY A 251 -10.80 -9.50 22.10
CA GLY A 251 -12.07 -9.45 21.36
C GLY A 251 -11.97 -9.78 19.86
N ILE A 252 -10.79 -10.17 19.38
CA ILE A 252 -10.52 -10.66 18.02
C ILE A 252 -10.26 -12.17 18.11
N PRO A 253 -10.53 -12.98 17.07
CA PRO A 253 -10.24 -14.41 17.13
C PRO A 253 -8.80 -14.68 17.59
N LYS A 254 -8.66 -15.64 18.52
CA LYS A 254 -7.39 -15.92 19.22
C LYS A 254 -6.23 -16.24 18.28
N GLU A 255 -6.52 -16.77 17.10
CA GLU A 255 -5.53 -17.16 16.10
C GLU A 255 -4.60 -15.98 15.70
N PHE A 256 -5.08 -14.75 15.78
CA PHE A 256 -4.28 -13.56 15.51
C PHE A 256 -3.28 -13.25 16.65
N ALA A 257 -3.69 -13.44 17.90
CA ALA A 257 -2.80 -13.36 19.05
C ALA A 257 -1.78 -14.50 19.05
N ASP A 258 -2.24 -15.73 18.77
CA ASP A 258 -1.40 -16.93 18.65
C ASP A 258 -0.31 -16.74 17.56
N TYR A 259 -0.71 -16.18 16.39
CA TYR A 259 0.23 -15.83 15.32
C TYR A 259 1.33 -14.90 15.81
N LEU A 260 0.98 -13.74 16.39
CA LEU A 260 1.97 -12.79 16.90
C LEU A 260 2.85 -13.40 17.99
N THR A 261 2.27 -14.22 18.87
CA THR A 261 3.01 -14.92 19.93
C THR A 261 4.04 -15.89 19.34
N MET A 262 3.68 -16.67 18.31
CA MET A 262 4.61 -17.56 17.62
C MET A 262 5.72 -16.78 16.92
N VAL A 263 5.38 -15.70 16.24
CA VAL A 263 6.36 -14.85 15.53
C VAL A 263 7.35 -14.20 16.49
N LYS A 264 6.88 -13.69 17.64
CA LYS A 264 7.76 -13.08 18.66
C LYS A 264 8.72 -14.05 19.33
N LYS A 265 8.48 -15.36 19.25
CA LYS A 265 9.37 -16.41 19.78
C LYS A 265 10.51 -16.77 18.82
N LEU A 266 10.45 -16.32 17.55
CA LEU A 266 11.47 -16.64 16.57
C LEU A 266 12.80 -16.00 16.91
N GLY A 267 13.88 -16.80 16.87
CA GLY A 267 15.24 -16.34 16.87
C GLY A 267 15.60 -15.56 15.59
N PHE A 268 16.79 -14.95 15.57
CA PHE A 268 17.23 -14.13 14.45
C PHE A 268 17.34 -14.90 13.13
N GLU A 269 17.83 -16.14 13.19
CA GLU A 269 18.04 -17.00 12.02
C GLU A 269 16.90 -17.99 11.76
N ASP A 270 15.92 -18.06 12.67
CA ASP A 270 14.84 -19.02 12.57
C ASP A 270 14.00 -18.84 11.30
N GLU A 271 13.59 -19.95 10.74
CA GLU A 271 12.61 -19.95 9.66
C GLU A 271 11.19 -19.84 10.21
N PRO A 272 10.40 -18.82 9.78
CA PRO A 272 9.00 -18.72 10.18
C PRO A 272 8.19 -19.92 9.71
N ALA A 273 7.28 -20.39 10.53
CA ALA A 273 6.43 -21.55 10.24
C ALA A 273 5.27 -21.17 9.29
N TYR A 274 5.57 -20.65 8.08
CA TYR A 274 4.60 -20.10 7.12
C TYR A 274 3.42 -21.02 6.87
N LYS A 275 3.68 -22.32 6.64
CA LYS A 275 2.61 -23.33 6.40
C LYS A 275 1.68 -23.44 7.60
N THR A 276 2.23 -23.43 8.82
CA THR A 276 1.45 -23.52 10.08
C THR A 276 0.56 -22.29 10.22
N TYR A 277 1.09 -21.10 9.94
CA TYR A 277 0.31 -19.86 10.02
C TYR A 277 -0.85 -19.86 9.01
N ILE A 278 -0.58 -20.21 7.75
CA ILE A 278 -1.62 -20.33 6.71
C ILE A 278 -2.66 -21.37 7.09
N GLN A 279 -2.25 -22.55 7.59
CA GLN A 279 -3.18 -23.60 8.02
C GLN A 279 -4.07 -23.15 9.21
N MET A 280 -3.51 -22.40 10.15
CA MET A 280 -4.26 -21.84 11.27
C MET A 280 -5.36 -20.89 10.81
N PHE A 281 -5.05 -19.96 9.90
CA PHE A 281 -6.04 -19.05 9.35
C PHE A 281 -7.05 -19.75 8.43
N ASN A 282 -6.64 -20.76 7.66
CA ASN A 282 -7.56 -21.59 6.88
C ASN A 282 -8.53 -22.40 7.78
N LYS A 283 -8.08 -22.88 8.95
CA LYS A 283 -8.96 -23.55 9.92
C LYS A 283 -9.99 -22.57 10.49
N LEU A 284 -9.55 -21.36 10.87
CA LEU A 284 -10.46 -20.30 11.32
C LEU A 284 -11.48 -19.95 10.24
N PHE A 285 -11.04 -19.79 8.99
CA PHE A 285 -11.88 -19.48 7.85
C PHE A 285 -12.99 -20.50 7.65
N LYS A 286 -12.64 -21.78 7.68
CA LYS A 286 -13.58 -22.91 7.61
C LYS A 286 -14.52 -22.96 8.82
N ALA A 287 -14.01 -22.74 10.03
CA ALA A 287 -14.81 -22.72 11.26
C ALA A 287 -15.86 -21.58 11.30
N LYS A 288 -15.65 -20.54 10.50
CA LYS A 288 -16.59 -19.43 10.28
C LYS A 288 -17.50 -19.65 9.07
N GLU A 289 -17.44 -20.83 8.45
CA GLU A 289 -18.22 -21.20 7.26
C GLU A 289 -18.05 -20.21 6.09
N PHE A 290 -16.88 -19.57 5.99
CA PHE A 290 -16.58 -18.68 4.88
C PHE A 290 -16.20 -19.47 3.63
N GLU A 291 -16.56 -18.94 2.45
CA GLU A 291 -16.17 -19.46 1.16
C GLU A 291 -14.97 -18.69 0.60
N MET A 292 -13.96 -19.40 0.07
CA MET A 292 -12.77 -18.80 -0.55
C MET A 292 -13.06 -18.38 -2.00
N ASP A 293 -13.99 -17.44 -2.13
CA ASP A 293 -14.45 -16.88 -3.41
C ASP A 293 -13.64 -15.66 -3.87
N TYR A 294 -12.76 -15.16 -3.02
CA TYR A 294 -12.01 -13.92 -3.23
C TYR A 294 -12.90 -12.68 -3.46
N ILE A 295 -14.14 -12.71 -2.98
CA ILE A 295 -15.01 -11.54 -2.93
C ILE A 295 -14.67 -10.75 -1.66
N TYR A 296 -13.91 -9.70 -1.85
CA TYR A 296 -13.49 -8.79 -0.78
C TYR A 296 -14.56 -7.71 -0.53
N ASP A 297 -14.49 -7.05 0.64
CA ASP A 297 -15.45 -6.01 1.01
C ASP A 297 -15.52 -4.87 0.01
N TRP A 298 -14.40 -4.46 -0.59
CA TRP A 298 -14.38 -3.40 -1.61
C TRP A 298 -15.12 -3.77 -2.89
N VAL A 299 -15.20 -5.05 -3.24
CA VAL A 299 -16.01 -5.54 -4.37
C VAL A 299 -17.50 -5.39 -4.05
N THR A 300 -17.90 -5.76 -2.83
CA THR A 300 -19.28 -5.63 -2.35
C THR A 300 -19.69 -4.16 -2.28
N VAL A 301 -18.85 -3.27 -1.73
CA VAL A 301 -19.12 -1.83 -1.67
C VAL A 301 -19.27 -1.24 -3.08
N LYS A 302 -18.40 -1.61 -4.03
CA LYS A 302 -18.47 -1.17 -5.43
C LYS A 302 -19.79 -1.59 -6.07
N ASN A 303 -20.20 -2.84 -5.90
CA ASN A 303 -21.44 -3.37 -6.46
C ASN A 303 -22.66 -2.65 -5.88
N ASN A 304 -22.71 -2.45 -4.56
CA ASN A 304 -23.80 -1.73 -3.92
C ASN A 304 -23.90 -0.26 -4.40
N THR A 305 -22.75 0.40 -4.58
CA THR A 305 -22.69 1.79 -5.09
C THR A 305 -23.22 1.87 -6.53
N ASN A 306 -22.93 0.89 -7.37
CA ASN A 306 -23.43 0.84 -8.75
C ASN A 306 -24.95 0.60 -8.77
N ILE A 307 -25.46 -0.33 -7.97
CA ILE A 307 -26.90 -0.60 -7.85
C ILE A 307 -27.65 0.68 -7.42
N LEU A 308 -27.12 1.43 -6.45
CA LEU A 308 -27.74 2.70 -6.01
C LEU A 308 -27.72 3.78 -7.08
N LYS A 309 -26.66 3.87 -7.88
CA LYS A 309 -26.59 4.79 -9.02
C LYS A 309 -27.60 4.43 -10.11
N ASP A 310 -27.68 3.15 -10.46
CA ASP A 310 -28.64 2.67 -11.46
C ASP A 310 -30.07 2.92 -11.01
N ALA A 311 -30.40 2.64 -9.74
CA ALA A 311 -31.71 2.94 -9.16
C ALA A 311 -32.04 4.45 -9.19
N SER A 312 -31.06 5.31 -8.90
CA SER A 312 -31.26 6.77 -8.95
C SER A 312 -31.43 7.28 -10.39
N LEU A 313 -30.78 6.67 -11.36
CA LEU A 313 -30.97 6.98 -12.79
C LEU A 313 -32.34 6.57 -13.28
N VAL A 314 -32.84 5.40 -12.87
CA VAL A 314 -34.20 4.94 -13.19
C VAL A 314 -35.26 5.88 -12.60
N GLN A 315 -35.13 6.26 -11.31
CA GLN A 315 -36.05 7.22 -10.67
C GLN A 315 -36.03 8.60 -11.35
N SER A 316 -34.85 9.09 -11.74
CA SER A 316 -34.73 10.37 -12.44
C SER A 316 -35.34 10.31 -13.85
N ALA A 317 -35.26 9.17 -14.54
CA ALA A 317 -35.91 8.94 -15.85
C ALA A 317 -37.45 8.87 -15.72
N GLU A 318 -37.96 8.18 -14.69
CA GLU A 318 -39.40 8.12 -14.42
C GLU A 318 -40.00 9.50 -14.04
N ILE A 319 -39.26 10.30 -13.27
CA ILE A 319 -39.66 11.68 -12.92
C ILE A 319 -39.64 12.59 -14.16
N SER A 320 -38.69 12.39 -15.07
CA SER A 320 -38.63 13.14 -16.34
C SER A 320 -39.78 12.77 -17.28
N GLN A 321 -40.14 11.50 -17.38
CA GLN A 321 -41.28 11.04 -18.19
C GLN A 321 -42.62 11.56 -17.63
N LYS A 322 -42.82 11.55 -16.31
CA LYS A 322 -44.03 12.15 -15.68
C LYS A 322 -44.15 13.64 -15.92
N LYS A 323 -43.03 14.39 -15.96
CA LYS A 323 -43.05 15.84 -16.25
C LYS A 323 -43.37 16.17 -17.70
N ASP A 324 -43.06 15.26 -18.64
CA ASP A 324 -43.38 15.43 -20.04
C ASP A 324 -44.85 15.05 -20.32
N ASP A 325 -45.41 14.11 -19.58
CA ASP A 325 -46.83 13.78 -19.64
C ASP A 325 -47.72 14.87 -18.99
N ASP A 326 -47.31 15.47 -17.89
CA ASP A 326 -47.99 16.59 -17.22
C ASP A 326 -47.94 17.91 -18.02
N LYS A 327 -46.91 18.12 -18.86
CA LYS A 327 -46.84 19.27 -19.77
C LYS A 327 -47.77 19.19 -20.95
N LYS A 328 -48.27 18.01 -21.29
CA LYS A 328 -49.30 17.82 -22.34
C LYS A 328 -50.73 18.12 -21.86
N VAL A 329 -50.96 18.25 -20.55
CA VAL A 329 -52.30 18.45 -19.97
C VAL A 329 -52.59 19.89 -19.56
N ASN A 330 -51.57 20.76 -19.35
CA ASN A 330 -51.78 22.13 -18.88
C ASN A 330 -51.16 23.20 -19.80
N SER A 331 -51.79 23.42 -20.95
CA SER A 331 -51.68 24.66 -21.70
C SER A 331 -52.90 25.54 -21.43
N THR A 332 -53.07 26.09 -20.27
CA THR A 332 -53.88 27.28 -19.95
C THR A 332 -53.68 27.66 -18.49
N ILE A 333 -53.16 28.85 -18.28
CA ILE A 333 -53.29 29.79 -17.19
C ILE A 333 -51.92 30.38 -16.82
N GLU A 334 -51.79 31.69 -17.08
CA GLU A 334 -50.67 32.58 -16.73
C GLU A 334 -50.83 33.17 -15.32
N PRO A 335 -49.90 34.07 -14.85
CA PRO A 335 -49.05 33.79 -13.69
C PRO A 335 -49.37 34.67 -12.48
N ASN A 336 -48.81 34.38 -11.31
CA ASN A 336 -48.59 35.41 -10.29
C ASN A 336 -47.34 35.17 -9.43
N ASN A 337 -46.65 36.26 -9.22
CA ASN A 337 -45.37 36.48 -8.52
C ASN A 337 -45.35 36.06 -7.05
N GLY A 338 -44.19 35.70 -6.57
CA GLY A 338 -43.86 35.66 -5.16
C GLY A 338 -42.46 35.12 -4.87
N ASN A 339 -41.56 36.06 -4.60
CA ASN A 339 -40.19 35.80 -4.06
C ASN A 339 -40.26 35.07 -2.72
N GLU A 340 -39.29 34.18 -2.50
CA GLU A 340 -38.55 34.15 -1.25
C GLU A 340 -37.25 33.30 -1.38
N GLU A 341 -36.16 34.02 -1.11
CA GLU A 341 -34.81 33.45 -0.88
C GLU A 341 -34.79 32.75 0.49
N ASN A 342 -34.04 31.65 0.66
CA ASN A 342 -32.90 31.65 1.58
C ASN A 342 -32.33 30.24 1.87
N ASN A 343 -31.02 30.19 1.79
CA ASN A 343 -30.06 29.52 2.69
C ASN A 343 -30.20 28.03 2.99
N GLN A 344 -29.24 27.30 2.45
CA GLN A 344 -28.34 26.44 3.25
C GLN A 344 -27.10 26.00 2.45
N LYS A 345 -26.07 26.84 2.49
CA LYS A 345 -24.67 26.45 2.40
C LYS A 345 -24.14 26.39 3.80
N ASN A 346 -23.46 25.34 4.12
CA ASN A 346 -22.30 25.18 5.02
C ASN A 346 -22.43 23.90 5.87
N MET A 347 -21.57 23.00 5.64
CA MET A 347 -20.69 22.33 6.61
C MET A 347 -20.26 20.96 6.06
N ILE A 348 -19.15 20.93 5.37
CA ILE A 348 -18.21 19.80 5.38
C ILE A 348 -16.84 20.41 5.08
N ASN A 349 -16.13 20.77 6.10
CA ASN A 349 -14.67 20.90 6.10
C ASN A 349 -14.18 20.53 7.49
N GLU A 350 -13.00 19.93 7.48
CA GLU A 350 -12.19 19.56 8.64
C GLU A 350 -12.36 18.13 9.14
N ILE A 351 -11.48 17.28 8.66
CA ILE A 351 -10.45 16.57 9.44
C ILE A 351 -9.49 15.93 8.43
N ARG A 352 -8.40 16.63 8.15
CA ARG A 352 -7.17 16.04 7.60
C ARG A 352 -6.16 16.01 8.72
N ASP A 353 -5.95 14.85 9.32
CA ASP A 353 -4.81 14.65 10.22
C ASP A 353 -3.55 14.42 9.40
N ASP A 354 -2.65 15.39 9.49
CA ASP A 354 -1.31 15.42 8.95
C ASP A 354 -0.43 14.34 9.61
N ASP A 355 -0.07 13.31 8.88
CA ASP A 355 1.09 12.45 9.17
C ASP A 355 2.04 12.33 7.96
N ASN A 356 2.04 13.33 7.07
CA ASN A 356 2.97 13.43 5.95
C ASN A 356 3.86 14.66 6.17
N VAL A 357 4.94 14.49 6.94
CA VAL A 357 5.98 15.53 7.06
C VAL A 357 7.01 15.28 5.98
N GLY A 358 6.94 16.14 4.95
CA GLY A 358 7.99 16.32 3.97
C GLY A 358 9.29 16.78 4.62
N GLU A 359 10.39 16.39 4.01
CA GLU A 359 11.74 16.78 4.34
C GLU A 359 11.93 18.28 4.23
N ASP A 360 12.18 18.94 5.35
CA ASP A 360 12.76 20.29 5.37
C ASP A 360 14.29 20.20 5.44
N ASN A 361 14.92 20.52 4.31
CA ASN A 361 16.33 20.77 4.19
C ASN A 361 16.66 22.15 4.75
N LYS A 362 17.31 22.24 5.92
CA LYS A 362 18.13 23.42 6.27
C LYS A 362 19.40 23.04 7.03
N LYS A 363 20.49 23.21 6.31
CA LYS A 363 21.89 23.55 6.69
C LYS A 363 22.25 23.59 8.18
N ARG A 364 23.26 22.78 8.58
CA ARG A 364 24.48 23.28 9.23
C ARG A 364 25.54 22.19 9.46
N GLY A 365 26.78 22.52 9.05
CA GLY A 365 27.99 22.34 9.85
C GLY A 365 28.75 21.02 9.71
N LYS A 366 29.82 21.10 8.98
CA LYS A 366 31.08 20.31 9.00
C LYS A 366 31.30 19.44 10.25
N ASN A 367 31.53 18.12 10.08
CA ASN A 367 32.78 17.52 10.49
C ASN A 367 33.04 16.13 9.88
N LYS A 368 34.31 15.87 9.69
CA LYS A 368 35.18 14.88 9.11
C LYS A 368 34.78 13.40 9.24
N ASN A 369 35.08 12.70 8.12
CA ASN A 369 35.66 11.37 8.00
C ASN A 369 35.02 10.20 8.75
N GLU A 370 34.34 9.36 7.97
CA GLU A 370 34.57 7.92 8.03
C GLU A 370 34.09 7.26 6.73
N LYS A 371 35.04 6.58 6.07
CA LYS A 371 34.80 5.77 4.87
C LYS A 371 34.02 4.53 5.28
N CYS A 372 32.78 4.37 4.81
CA CYS A 372 32.12 3.08 4.73
C CYS A 372 32.22 2.55 3.31
N ILE A 373 33.01 1.52 3.16
CA ILE A 373 33.08 0.65 1.99
C ILE A 373 31.84 -0.23 2.01
N VAL A 374 31.06 -0.16 0.94
CA VAL A 374 29.90 -1.04 0.71
C VAL A 374 30.36 -2.10 -0.28
N PHE A 375 30.30 -3.35 0.14
CA PHE A 375 30.19 -4.52 -0.72
C PHE A 375 28.76 -5.07 -0.68
#